data_ae3eca0a8a6ee7429d44b6abec5685cf
#
_entry.id   ae3eca0a8a6ee7429d44b6abec5685cf
#
_cell.length_a   1.000
_cell.length_b   1.000
_cell.length_c   1.000
_cell.angle_alpha   90.00
_cell.angle_beta   90.00
_cell.angle_gamma   90.00
#
_symmetry.space_group_name_H-M   'P 1'
#
loop_
_entity.id
_entity.type
_entity.pdbx_description
1 polymer ?
#
loop_
_entity_poly.entity_id
_entity_poly.type
_entity_poly.pdbx_seq_one_letter_code
_entity_poly.pdbx_strand_id
1 'polypeptide(L)'
;IRKTRVETMKAFITVIGHDTVGVVAKVAGLCTELNINIEDVTQSILQGMFAMIMLVDLSNCNVDHDQLHKRTDALAAEMGMQINVTRQEVFDAMHTI
;
A
#
# COMPACT_ATOMS: atom_id res chain seq x y z
N ILE A 1 -25.68 -3.27 6.24
CA ILE A 1 -24.84 -3.76 7.22
C ILE A 1 -23.57 -4.34 6.75
N ARG A 2 -23.63 -5.20 5.84
CA ARG A 2 -22.51 -5.71 5.24
C ARG A 2 -21.70 -4.68 4.63
N LYS A 3 -22.34 -3.66 4.16
CA LYS A 3 -21.70 -2.57 3.61
C LYS A 3 -20.73 -1.99 4.54
N THR A 4 -21.07 -1.88 5.78
CA THR A 4 -20.20 -1.31 6.76
C THR A 4 -18.89 -2.04 6.85
N ARG A 5 -18.95 -3.35 6.81
CA ARG A 5 -17.74 -4.11 6.90
C ARG A 5 -16.88 -3.90 5.71
N VAL A 6 -17.47 -3.81 4.55
CA VAL A 6 -16.73 -3.59 3.33
C VAL A 6 -16.06 -2.25 3.38
N GLU A 7 -16.77 -1.26 3.92
CA GLU A 7 -16.25 0.08 4.01
C GLU A 7 -15.04 0.22 4.90
N THR A 8 -14.81 -0.75 5.76
CA THR A 8 -13.67 -0.67 6.65
C THR A 8 -12.48 -1.48 6.19
N MET A 9 -12.48 -1.94 4.95
CA MET A 9 -11.35 -2.68 4.44
C MET A 9 -10.25 -1.76 3.98
N LYS A 10 -9.54 -1.21 4.95
CA LYS A 10 -8.46 -0.28 4.66
C LYS A 10 -7.12 -0.91 4.99
N ALA A 11 -6.09 -0.41 4.34
CA ALA A 11 -4.76 -0.95 4.53
C ALA A 11 -3.75 0.16 4.36
N PHE A 12 -2.54 -0.09 4.87
CA PHE A 12 -1.42 0.81 4.66
C PHE A 12 -0.46 0.10 3.71
N ILE A 13 -0.03 0.80 2.68
CA ILE A 13 1.00 0.31 1.79
C ILE A 13 2.25 1.12 2.10
N THR A 14 3.31 0.45 2.55
CA THR A 14 4.55 1.13 2.85
C THR A 14 5.59 0.77 1.81
N VAL A 15 6.32 1.78 1.34
CA VAL A 15 7.35 1.61 0.31
C VAL A 15 8.62 2.22 0.83
N ILE A 16 9.70 1.45 0.85
CA ILE A 16 10.98 1.91 1.36
C ILE A 16 12.07 1.54 0.37
N GLY A 17 12.92 2.50 0.05
CA GLY A 17 14.02 2.25 -0.87
C GLY A 17 14.85 3.49 -1.09
N HIS A 18 15.83 3.38 -1.97
CA HIS A 18 16.77 4.46 -2.22
C HIS A 18 16.42 5.34 -3.40
N ASP A 19 15.70 4.81 -4.36
CA ASP A 19 15.40 5.54 -5.58
C ASP A 19 13.98 6.07 -5.55
N THR A 20 13.82 7.36 -5.79
CA THR A 20 12.50 7.97 -5.74
C THR A 20 11.90 8.18 -7.12
N VAL A 21 12.67 8.00 -8.16
CA VAL A 21 12.19 8.31 -9.51
C VAL A 21 11.13 7.30 -9.93
N GLY A 22 9.95 7.81 -10.23
CA GLY A 22 8.86 6.98 -10.72
C GLY A 22 8.20 6.08 -9.69
N VAL A 23 8.63 6.12 -8.43
CA VAL A 23 8.07 5.25 -7.41
C VAL A 23 6.58 5.52 -7.20
N VAL A 24 6.24 6.78 -6.99
CA VAL A 24 4.85 7.14 -6.75
C VAL A 24 3.98 6.76 -7.94
N ALA A 25 4.48 7.03 -9.15
CA ALA A 25 3.73 6.73 -10.36
C ALA A 25 3.48 5.22 -10.50
N LYS A 26 4.49 4.42 -10.22
CA LYS A 26 4.35 2.98 -10.38
C LYS A 26 3.43 2.37 -9.34
N VAL A 27 3.55 2.81 -8.10
CA VAL A 27 2.68 2.31 -7.04
C VAL A 27 1.25 2.77 -7.26
N ALA A 28 1.07 4.03 -7.62
CA ALA A 28 -0.26 4.56 -7.92
C ALA A 28 -0.87 3.85 -9.12
N GLY A 29 -0.04 3.54 -10.11
CA GLY A 29 -0.50 2.80 -11.29
C GLY A 29 -1.00 1.42 -10.92
N LEU A 30 -0.30 0.74 -10.03
CA LEU A 30 -0.74 -0.57 -9.56
C LEU A 30 -2.08 -0.44 -8.83
N CYS A 31 -2.22 0.57 -7.99
CA CYS A 31 -3.48 0.79 -7.28
C CYS A 31 -4.63 1.03 -8.26
N THR A 32 -4.36 1.82 -9.30
CA THR A 32 -5.38 2.08 -10.31
C THR A 32 -5.78 0.81 -11.02
N GLU A 33 -4.79 0.01 -11.39
CA GLU A 33 -5.03 -1.25 -12.09
C GLU A 33 -5.88 -2.20 -11.25
N LEU A 34 -5.63 -2.24 -9.96
CA LEU A 34 -6.34 -3.15 -9.06
C LEU A 34 -7.59 -2.53 -8.45
N ASN A 35 -7.94 -1.34 -8.89
CA ASN A 35 -9.11 -0.61 -8.40
C ASN A 35 -9.05 -0.35 -6.91
N ILE A 36 -7.87 0.03 -6.45
CA ILE A 36 -7.63 0.39 -5.06
C ILE A 36 -7.68 1.90 -4.94
N ASN A 37 -8.48 2.40 -4.02
CA ASN A 37 -8.61 3.84 -3.83
C ASN A 37 -7.58 4.35 -2.85
N ILE A 38 -6.78 5.33 -3.25
CA ILE A 38 -5.76 5.93 -2.40
C ILE A 38 -6.40 7.07 -1.64
N GLU A 39 -6.36 7.02 -0.31
CA GLU A 39 -7.01 8.03 0.51
C GLU A 39 -6.04 9.04 1.07
N ASP A 40 -4.80 8.64 1.32
CA ASP A 40 -3.82 9.54 1.87
C ASP A 40 -2.43 9.02 1.56
N VAL A 41 -1.47 9.93 1.43
CA VAL A 41 -0.08 9.56 1.15
C VAL A 41 0.83 10.46 1.95
N THR A 42 1.79 9.85 2.62
CA THR A 42 2.83 10.57 3.34
C THR A 42 4.18 10.06 2.85
N GLN A 43 5.09 10.96 2.55
CA GLN A 43 6.42 10.57 2.10
C GLN A 43 7.48 11.34 2.85
N SER A 44 8.63 10.73 2.97
CA SER A 44 9.74 11.32 3.68
C SER A 44 11.04 10.82 3.07
N ILE A 45 12.07 11.67 3.09
CA ILE A 45 13.39 11.27 2.64
C ILE A 45 14.33 11.57 3.77
N LEU A 46 15.04 10.53 4.23
CA LEU A 46 15.96 10.66 5.33
C LEU A 46 17.26 9.99 4.94
N GLN A 47 18.32 10.79 4.84
CA GLN A 47 19.64 10.27 4.51
C GLN A 47 19.64 9.45 3.22
N GLY A 48 18.93 9.94 2.22
CA GLY A 48 18.86 9.28 0.92
C GLY A 48 17.90 8.11 0.86
N MET A 49 17.24 7.80 1.96
CA MET A 49 16.27 6.72 1.99
C MET A 49 14.88 7.29 1.82
N PHE A 50 14.16 6.78 0.84
CA PHE A 50 12.79 7.21 0.56
C PHE A 50 11.83 6.29 1.29
N ALA A 51 10.87 6.86 1.98
CA ALA A 51 9.82 6.10 2.65
C ALA A 51 8.48 6.73 2.33
N MET A 52 7.52 5.90 1.95
CA MET A 52 6.18 6.36 1.63
C MET A 52 5.18 5.46 2.32
N ILE A 53 4.16 6.07 2.91
CA ILE A 53 3.07 5.33 3.54
C ILE A 53 1.78 5.81 2.89
N MET A 54 1.01 4.87 2.36
CA MET A 54 -0.24 5.19 1.70
C MET A 54 -1.38 4.51 2.43
N LEU A 55 -2.41 5.29 2.75
CA LEU A 55 -3.63 4.71 3.29
C LEU A 55 -4.54 4.45 2.11
N VAL A 56 -4.98 3.23 1.96
CA VAL A 56 -5.80 2.84 0.81
C VAL A 56 -7.07 2.11 1.26
N ASP A 57 -8.06 2.14 0.41
CA ASP A 57 -9.31 1.45 0.64
C ASP A 57 -9.39 0.29 -0.35
N LEU A 58 -9.45 -0.93 0.18
CA LEU A 58 -9.45 -2.14 -0.61
C LEU A 58 -10.86 -2.67 -0.91
N SER A 59 -11.88 -1.91 -0.53
CA SER A 59 -13.26 -2.37 -0.66
C SER A 59 -13.63 -2.80 -2.07
N ASN A 60 -13.09 -2.12 -3.06
CA ASN A 60 -13.40 -2.40 -4.46
C ASN A 60 -12.23 -3.02 -5.22
N CYS A 61 -11.25 -3.53 -4.49
CA CYS A 61 -10.10 -4.14 -5.11
C CYS A 61 -10.55 -5.35 -5.94
N ASN A 62 -10.02 -5.47 -7.15
CA ASN A 62 -10.49 -6.50 -8.07
C ASN A 62 -9.71 -7.80 -8.01
N VAL A 63 -8.83 -7.94 -7.02
CA VAL A 63 -8.11 -9.20 -6.79
C VAL A 63 -8.18 -9.53 -5.30
N ASP A 64 -7.94 -10.79 -4.96
CA ASP A 64 -7.97 -11.17 -3.57
C ASP A 64 -6.65 -10.82 -2.89
N HIS A 65 -6.58 -11.08 -1.60
CA HIS A 65 -5.45 -10.69 -0.79
C HIS A 65 -4.14 -11.34 -1.26
N ASP A 66 -4.20 -12.61 -1.62
CA ASP A 66 -3.00 -13.31 -2.10
C ASP A 66 -2.49 -12.71 -3.39
N GLN A 67 -3.40 -12.39 -4.31
CA GLN A 67 -3.02 -11.78 -5.57
C GLN A 67 -2.45 -10.39 -5.35
N LEU A 68 -3.01 -9.66 -4.41
CA LEU A 68 -2.51 -8.33 -4.09
C LEU A 68 -1.07 -8.43 -3.61
N HIS A 69 -0.78 -9.36 -2.71
CA HIS A 69 0.57 -9.54 -2.22
C HIS A 69 1.52 -9.93 -3.33
N LYS A 70 1.11 -10.79 -4.23
CA LYS A 70 1.95 -11.19 -5.36
C LYS A 70 2.26 -10.01 -6.25
N ARG A 71 1.28 -9.16 -6.50
CA ARG A 71 1.48 -7.99 -7.35
C ARG A 71 2.39 -6.97 -6.70
N THR A 72 2.25 -6.75 -5.40
CA THR A 72 3.12 -5.81 -4.71
C THR A 72 4.54 -6.36 -4.59
N ASP A 73 4.69 -7.66 -4.38
CA ASP A 73 6.01 -8.28 -4.31
C ASP A 73 6.71 -8.20 -5.67
N ALA A 74 5.97 -8.41 -6.74
CA ALA A 74 6.53 -8.31 -8.09
C ALA A 74 7.01 -6.90 -8.37
N LEU A 75 6.21 -5.90 -7.98
CA LEU A 75 6.58 -4.52 -8.20
C LEU A 75 7.80 -4.16 -7.35
N ALA A 76 7.84 -4.65 -6.11
CA ALA A 76 8.98 -4.40 -5.24
C ALA A 76 10.26 -4.94 -5.85
N ALA A 77 10.21 -6.14 -6.40
CA ALA A 77 11.37 -6.75 -7.03
C ALA A 77 11.79 -5.95 -8.26
N GLU A 78 10.82 -5.52 -9.05
CA GLU A 78 11.10 -4.74 -10.25
C GLU A 78 11.79 -3.44 -9.92
N MET A 79 11.38 -2.79 -8.84
CA MET A 79 11.89 -1.49 -8.47
C MET A 79 13.09 -1.55 -7.51
N GLY A 80 13.40 -2.72 -7.01
CA GLY A 80 14.47 -2.85 -6.03
C GLY A 80 14.15 -2.18 -4.71
N MET A 81 12.89 -2.20 -4.32
CA MET A 81 12.43 -1.58 -3.09
C MET A 81 11.63 -2.57 -2.26
N GLN A 82 11.32 -2.19 -1.02
CA GLN A 82 10.47 -3.00 -0.17
C GLN A 82 9.08 -2.40 -0.18
N ILE A 83 8.09 -3.23 -0.45
CA ILE A 83 6.70 -2.81 -0.43
C ILE A 83 5.94 -3.77 0.46
N ASN A 84 5.27 -3.24 1.46
CA ASN A 84 4.49 -4.04 2.39
C ASN A 84 3.06 -3.54 2.44
N VAL A 85 2.13 -4.48 2.56
CA VAL A 85 0.72 -4.15 2.70
C VAL A 85 0.27 -4.67 4.04
N THR A 86 -0.22 -3.78 4.89
CA THR A 86 -0.68 -4.16 6.23
C THR A 86 -2.10 -3.63 6.39
N ARG A 87 -3.03 -4.50 6.74
CA ARG A 87 -4.40 -4.05 6.95
C ARG A 87 -4.44 -3.12 8.14
N GLN A 88 -5.30 -2.12 8.07
CA GLN A 88 -5.40 -1.13 9.11
C GLN A 88 -5.69 -1.75 10.47
N GLU A 89 -6.56 -2.74 10.51
CA GLU A 89 -6.88 -3.38 11.79
C GLU A 89 -5.66 -4.02 12.42
N VAL A 90 -4.78 -4.61 11.61
CA VAL A 90 -3.56 -5.22 12.13
C VAL A 90 -2.60 -4.14 12.61
N PHE A 91 -2.49 -3.07 11.84
CA PHE A 91 -1.62 -1.96 12.18
C PHE A 91 -2.06 -1.33 13.51
N ASP A 92 -3.36 -1.13 13.67
CA ASP A 92 -3.91 -0.53 14.89
C ASP A 92 -3.64 -1.43 16.08
N ALA A 93 -3.76 -2.73 15.91
CA ALA A 93 -3.50 -3.68 16.98
C ALA A 93 -2.06 -3.61 17.44
N MET A 94 -1.12 -3.40 16.51
CA MET A 94 0.29 -3.29 16.85
C MET A 94 0.61 -2.00 17.57
N HIS A 95 -0.20 -0.97 17.37
CA HIS A 95 0.01 0.32 18.00
C HIS A 95 -0.64 0.41 19.37
N THR A 96 -1.50 -0.52 19.71
CA THR A 96 -2.19 -0.51 21.00
C THR A 96 -1.27 -1.10 22.05
N ILE A 97 -1.03 -0.37 23.06
CA ILE A 97 -0.15 -0.84 24.13
C ILE A 97 -0.90 -0.96 25.43
#